data_2fb89be51c7a95ff44c494a4dfff972d
#
_entry.id   2fb89be51c7a95ff44c494a4dfff972d
#
_cell.length_a   1.000
_cell.length_b   1.000
_cell.length_c   1.000
_cell.angle_alpha   90.00
_cell.angle_beta   90.00
_cell.angle_gamma   90.00
#
_symmetry.space_group_name_H-M   'P 1'
#
loop_
_entity.id
_entity.type
_entity.pdbx_description
1 polymer ?
#
loop_
_entity_poly.entity_id
_entity_poly.type
_entity_poly.pdbx_seq_one_letter_code
_entity_poly.pdbx_strand_id
1 'polypeptide(L)'
;MYYSSGNYEAFARPKKPAGVDRKSAYLVGTGLAALTAACYLVRDGQMKGEHIHLFEKGPIPGGACDGCQYPGIGYVMRGGREMDDHFEVMWDLFRSIPSLETEGASVLDEYYWLNKADPNYSLCRATENRGQNAHTDGKFGLSDQGCMELIKLFFTPDEQLYDKRITDVFDAEVFSSNFWLYWRTMFAFENWHSALEMKLYLKRYIHHVGGLPDLRALRFTRYNQYESMILPMIRYLEGHGVRFHYNTKVTNIEFELTEGKKQARTICLLVDDEAERVDLTENDLVFITNGGCVESTSIGSQDQPAVFNPTLRPGNGWDLWKKIAAQDEAFGRPEKFCSDPEQTNWMSATVTTLDERIVPYIQNICQRDPFSGRTVTGGIVTARDSGWLLSWTFNRQPQFRDQPKGQLVGWIYGLFSNTPGDYIKKPMRDCTGKEICMEWLYHLGVPENQIEDLAEHSANTVPVMMPYITAFFMPRTAGDRPAVVPEGAVNFAFIGQFAETKRDTIFTTEYSMRTGMEAVYTLLDIDRGVPEVWGSTYDVRDLLNAAVQLRDGKPLSDLKMNWIKKFALGKAVEKVQDTDLGRLLLEYKII
;
A
#
# COMPACT_ATOMS: atom_id res chain seq x y z
N MET A 1 -13.25 10.55 8.32
CA MET A 1 -14.59 10.74 8.93
C MET A 1 -15.48 9.61 8.48
N TYR A 2 -16.22 9.01 9.38
CA TYR A 2 -17.18 7.96 9.05
C TYR A 2 -18.53 8.57 8.66
N TYR A 3 -19.00 8.25 7.46
CA TYR A 3 -20.32 8.64 7.02
C TYR A 3 -21.29 7.46 7.18
N SER A 4 -22.29 7.61 8.04
CA SER A 4 -23.36 6.64 8.12
C SER A 4 -24.38 6.90 7.00
N SER A 5 -25.13 5.86 6.64
CA SER A 5 -26.29 5.98 5.72
C SER A 5 -27.47 6.77 6.33
N GLY A 6 -27.35 7.24 7.56
CA GLY A 6 -28.44 7.79 8.36
C GLY A 6 -29.22 6.72 9.12
N ASN A 7 -28.95 5.45 8.88
CA ASN A 7 -29.54 4.33 9.61
C ASN A 7 -28.69 3.99 10.84
N TYR A 8 -28.86 4.74 11.91
CA TYR A 8 -28.06 4.58 13.13
C TYR A 8 -28.26 3.25 13.83
N GLU A 9 -29.44 2.63 13.69
CA GLU A 9 -29.69 1.30 14.26
C GLU A 9 -28.87 0.25 13.54
N ALA A 10 -28.86 0.24 12.21
CA ALA A 10 -28.03 -0.67 11.43
C ALA A 10 -26.53 -0.44 11.64
N PHE A 11 -26.13 0.82 11.83
CA PHE A 11 -24.74 1.17 12.17
C PHE A 11 -24.33 0.58 13.51
N ALA A 12 -25.15 0.73 14.54
CA ALA A 12 -24.85 0.27 15.90
C ALA A 12 -25.03 -1.26 16.06
N ARG A 13 -26.04 -1.82 15.39
CA ARG A 13 -26.45 -3.22 15.52
C ARG A 13 -26.97 -3.75 14.19
N PRO A 14 -26.10 -4.12 13.24
CA PRO A 14 -26.53 -4.71 11.97
C PRO A 14 -27.44 -5.91 12.21
N LYS A 15 -28.54 -5.97 11.47
CA LYS A 15 -29.42 -7.13 11.53
C LYS A 15 -28.73 -8.32 10.90
N LYS A 16 -28.99 -9.51 11.47
CA LYS A 16 -28.52 -10.75 10.88
C LYS A 16 -29.13 -10.93 9.49
N PRO A 17 -28.29 -11.09 8.42
CA PRO A 17 -28.81 -11.26 7.08
C PRO A 17 -29.72 -12.49 6.94
N ALA A 18 -30.74 -12.36 6.11
CA ALA A 18 -31.69 -13.46 5.89
C ALA A 18 -30.98 -14.68 5.30
N GLY A 19 -31.24 -15.85 5.89
CA GLY A 19 -30.74 -17.13 5.40
C GLY A 19 -29.24 -17.39 5.58
N VAL A 20 -28.51 -16.51 6.28
CA VAL A 20 -27.03 -16.64 6.47
C VAL A 20 -26.63 -17.94 7.16
N ASP A 21 -27.47 -18.50 8.02
CA ASP A 21 -27.21 -19.78 8.69
C ASP A 21 -27.13 -20.99 7.73
N ARG A 22 -27.62 -20.83 6.48
CA ARG A 22 -27.58 -21.86 5.43
C ARG A 22 -26.49 -21.58 4.40
N LYS A 23 -25.74 -20.50 4.58
CA LYS A 23 -24.69 -20.10 3.67
C LYS A 23 -23.34 -20.57 4.17
N SER A 24 -22.44 -20.88 3.21
CA SER A 24 -21.02 -21.06 3.45
C SER A 24 -20.24 -20.00 2.68
N ALA A 25 -19.03 -19.71 3.12
CA ALA A 25 -18.16 -18.75 2.46
C ALA A 25 -16.77 -19.37 2.21
N TYR A 26 -16.30 -19.24 0.98
CA TYR A 26 -15.01 -19.73 0.53
C TYR A 26 -14.16 -18.55 0.06
N LEU A 27 -13.01 -18.33 0.70
CA LEU A 27 -12.14 -17.20 0.44
C LEU A 27 -10.82 -17.67 -0.16
N VAL A 28 -10.46 -17.10 -1.30
CA VAL A 28 -9.22 -17.41 -2.00
C VAL A 28 -8.09 -16.55 -1.46
N GLY A 29 -7.09 -17.20 -0.85
CA GLY A 29 -5.99 -16.56 -0.16
C GLY A 29 -6.33 -16.15 1.28
N THR A 30 -5.29 -15.79 2.03
CA THR A 30 -5.38 -15.28 3.42
C THR A 30 -4.69 -13.92 3.55
N GLY A 31 -4.65 -13.15 2.47
CA GLY A 31 -4.20 -11.76 2.50
C GLY A 31 -5.20 -10.85 3.20
N LEU A 32 -4.81 -9.60 3.39
CA LEU A 32 -5.57 -8.61 4.17
C LEU A 32 -7.04 -8.48 3.71
N ALA A 33 -7.31 -8.52 2.40
CA ALA A 33 -8.68 -8.44 1.87
C ALA A 33 -9.55 -9.63 2.29
N ALA A 34 -9.00 -10.85 2.18
CA ALA A 34 -9.72 -12.08 2.54
C ALA A 34 -9.94 -12.18 4.05
N LEU A 35 -8.91 -11.88 4.86
CA LEU A 35 -9.05 -11.84 6.32
C LEU A 35 -10.10 -10.79 6.75
N THR A 36 -10.11 -9.63 6.10
CA THR A 36 -11.11 -8.58 6.36
C THR A 36 -12.52 -9.06 6.01
N ALA A 37 -12.69 -9.68 4.85
CA ALA A 37 -13.99 -10.25 4.46
C ALA A 37 -14.46 -11.30 5.47
N ALA A 38 -13.55 -12.21 5.91
CA ALA A 38 -13.88 -13.21 6.93
C ALA A 38 -14.29 -12.56 8.27
N CYS A 39 -13.56 -11.51 8.71
CA CYS A 39 -13.93 -10.79 9.94
C CYS A 39 -15.31 -10.12 9.83
N TYR A 40 -15.64 -9.51 8.69
CA TYR A 40 -16.96 -8.92 8.48
C TYR A 40 -18.07 -9.97 8.32
N LEU A 41 -17.79 -11.13 7.73
CA LEU A 41 -18.73 -12.27 7.71
C LEU A 41 -19.08 -12.71 9.13
N VAL A 42 -18.10 -12.79 10.03
CA VAL A 42 -18.32 -13.12 11.45
C VAL A 42 -19.04 -11.99 12.18
N ARG A 43 -18.51 -10.75 12.12
CA ARG A 43 -18.96 -9.64 12.96
C ARG A 43 -20.33 -9.10 12.55
N ASP A 44 -20.47 -8.74 11.27
CA ASP A 44 -21.65 -8.04 10.74
C ASP A 44 -22.58 -8.98 9.98
N GLY A 45 -22.01 -9.96 9.25
CA GLY A 45 -22.76 -11.03 8.61
C GLY A 45 -23.34 -12.06 9.59
N GLN A 46 -22.78 -12.11 10.80
CA GLN A 46 -23.20 -13.06 11.84
C GLN A 46 -23.24 -14.52 11.33
N MET A 47 -22.34 -14.83 10.40
CA MET A 47 -22.14 -16.17 9.86
C MET A 47 -21.34 -16.99 10.88
N LYS A 48 -21.69 -18.28 11.04
CA LYS A 48 -20.93 -19.18 11.90
C LYS A 48 -19.55 -19.42 11.32
N GLY A 49 -18.51 -19.33 12.16
CA GLY A 49 -17.13 -19.50 11.70
C GLY A 49 -16.86 -20.85 11.04
N GLU A 50 -17.50 -21.93 11.50
CA GLU A 50 -17.40 -23.26 10.89
C GLU A 50 -17.85 -23.33 9.42
N HIS A 51 -18.61 -22.34 8.94
CA HIS A 51 -19.05 -22.18 7.56
C HIS A 51 -18.13 -21.26 6.73
N ILE A 52 -17.05 -20.73 7.32
CA ILE A 52 -16.13 -19.83 6.65
C ILE A 52 -14.80 -20.55 6.42
N HIS A 53 -14.40 -20.69 5.16
CA HIS A 53 -13.22 -21.43 4.73
C HIS A 53 -12.26 -20.52 3.99
N LEU A 54 -11.01 -20.39 4.47
CA LEU A 54 -9.93 -19.68 3.79
C LEU A 54 -8.93 -20.66 3.20
N PHE A 55 -8.62 -20.53 1.91
CA PHE A 55 -7.65 -21.37 1.21
C PHE A 55 -6.33 -20.59 1.06
N GLU A 56 -5.25 -21.12 1.63
CA GLU A 56 -3.92 -20.53 1.56
C GLU A 56 -2.93 -21.49 0.90
N LYS A 57 -2.28 -21.04 -0.16
CA LYS A 57 -1.31 -21.86 -0.90
C LYS A 57 -0.02 -22.15 -0.14
N GLY A 58 0.31 -21.30 0.83
CA GLY A 58 1.51 -21.39 1.66
C GLY A 58 1.23 -21.87 3.08
N PRO A 59 2.30 -22.02 3.88
CA PRO A 59 2.18 -22.41 5.28
C PRO A 59 1.89 -21.21 6.21
N ILE A 60 2.02 -19.98 5.72
CA ILE A 60 1.90 -18.74 6.53
C ILE A 60 0.83 -17.85 5.91
N PRO A 61 -0.20 -17.43 6.67
CA PRO A 61 -1.21 -16.49 6.21
C PRO A 61 -0.68 -15.05 6.23
N GLY A 62 -1.43 -14.10 5.61
CA GLY A 62 -1.14 -12.66 5.67
C GLY A 62 -0.84 -12.03 4.31
N GLY A 63 -0.59 -12.82 3.29
CA GLY A 63 -0.36 -12.34 1.92
C GLY A 63 0.82 -11.36 1.85
N ALA A 64 0.59 -10.13 1.39
CA ALA A 64 1.62 -9.09 1.28
C ALA A 64 1.98 -8.44 2.63
N CYS A 65 1.14 -8.54 3.65
CA CYS A 65 1.37 -8.00 4.99
C CYS A 65 2.11 -9.02 5.86
N ASP A 66 3.25 -9.47 5.39
CA ASP A 66 4.12 -10.40 6.10
C ASP A 66 5.16 -9.67 6.96
N GLY A 67 5.78 -10.43 7.81
CA GLY A 67 6.91 -10.09 8.66
C GLY A 67 7.28 -11.35 9.41
N CYS A 68 8.30 -12.07 8.96
CA CYS A 68 8.67 -13.39 9.49
C CYS A 68 10.17 -13.48 9.72
N GLN A 69 10.55 -14.33 10.66
CA GLN A 69 11.90 -14.84 10.76
C GLN A 69 11.99 -16.20 10.03
N TYR A 70 12.82 -16.26 9.00
CA TYR A 70 13.10 -17.50 8.29
C TYR A 70 14.32 -18.18 8.91
N PRO A 71 14.20 -19.45 9.36
CA PRO A 71 15.30 -20.18 9.99
C PRO A 71 16.54 -20.23 9.09
N GLY A 72 17.70 -19.85 9.64
CA GLY A 72 18.97 -19.83 8.90
C GLY A 72 19.14 -18.70 7.87
N ILE A 73 18.11 -17.84 7.68
CA ILE A 73 18.14 -16.72 6.74
C ILE A 73 18.07 -15.39 7.48
N GLY A 74 17.08 -15.20 8.37
CA GLY A 74 16.91 -13.99 9.15
C GLY A 74 15.51 -13.37 9.05
N TYR A 75 15.37 -12.14 9.52
CA TYR A 75 14.12 -11.39 9.44
C TYR A 75 13.85 -10.92 8.00
N VAL A 76 12.60 -11.03 7.58
CA VAL A 76 12.15 -10.63 6.24
C VAL A 76 10.87 -9.80 6.34
N MET A 77 10.90 -8.63 5.71
CA MET A 77 9.73 -7.78 5.43
C MET A 77 9.74 -7.44 3.94
N ARG A 78 8.62 -7.65 3.24
CA ARG A 78 8.54 -7.37 1.79
C ARG A 78 8.20 -5.91 1.45
N GLY A 79 7.97 -5.07 2.45
CA GLY A 79 7.75 -3.64 2.24
C GLY A 79 7.44 -2.90 3.54
N GLY A 80 7.58 -1.59 3.53
CA GLY A 80 7.00 -0.68 4.51
C GLY A 80 5.49 -0.66 4.36
N ARG A 81 4.77 -0.39 5.45
CA ARG A 81 3.31 -0.23 5.45
C ARG A 81 2.97 0.96 6.32
N GLU A 82 2.88 2.09 5.68
CA GLU A 82 2.43 3.33 6.27
C GLU A 82 0.90 3.36 6.30
N MET A 83 0.35 4.04 7.29
CA MET A 83 -1.10 4.14 7.51
C MET A 83 -1.52 5.60 7.63
N ASP A 84 -2.81 5.83 7.42
CA ASP A 84 -3.45 7.14 7.52
C ASP A 84 -4.56 7.10 8.58
N ASP A 85 -4.78 8.21 9.25
CA ASP A 85 -5.91 8.37 10.18
C ASP A 85 -7.27 8.26 9.47
N HIS A 86 -7.31 8.47 8.15
CA HIS A 86 -8.49 8.32 7.28
C HIS A 86 -8.53 7.00 6.52
N PHE A 87 -8.15 5.92 7.15
CA PHE A 87 -8.41 4.55 6.71
C PHE A 87 -9.66 4.03 7.39
N GLU A 88 -10.82 4.50 6.93
CA GLU A 88 -12.11 4.40 7.63
C GLU A 88 -12.58 2.95 7.80
N VAL A 89 -12.43 2.10 6.79
CA VAL A 89 -12.80 0.69 6.88
C VAL A 89 -11.84 -0.08 7.78
N MET A 90 -10.55 0.23 7.67
CA MET A 90 -9.51 -0.39 8.47
C MET A 90 -9.75 -0.14 9.96
N TRP A 91 -9.99 1.11 10.35
CA TRP A 91 -10.20 1.46 11.74
C TRP A 91 -11.58 1.03 12.26
N ASP A 92 -12.60 0.98 11.40
CA ASP A 92 -13.88 0.37 11.76
C ASP A 92 -13.73 -1.10 12.13
N LEU A 93 -12.92 -1.86 11.41
CA LEU A 93 -12.67 -3.25 11.76
C LEU A 93 -11.80 -3.37 13.03
N PHE A 94 -10.67 -2.68 13.07
CA PHE A 94 -9.70 -2.84 14.15
C PHE A 94 -10.17 -2.33 15.52
N ARG A 95 -11.22 -1.51 15.60
CA ARG A 95 -11.88 -1.19 16.88
C ARG A 95 -12.54 -2.40 17.55
N SER A 96 -12.79 -3.47 16.79
CA SER A 96 -13.43 -4.71 17.27
C SER A 96 -12.49 -5.92 17.30
N ILE A 97 -11.28 -5.81 16.78
CA ILE A 97 -10.27 -6.87 16.85
C ILE A 97 -9.47 -6.69 18.16
N PRO A 98 -9.48 -7.70 19.06
CA PRO A 98 -8.74 -7.60 20.32
C PRO A 98 -7.24 -7.45 20.10
N SER A 99 -6.62 -6.60 20.92
CA SER A 99 -5.18 -6.50 20.99
C SER A 99 -4.56 -7.79 21.55
N LEU A 100 -3.36 -8.12 21.07
CA LEU A 100 -2.53 -9.19 21.63
C LEU A 100 -1.54 -8.69 22.71
N GLU A 101 -1.46 -7.37 22.91
CA GLU A 101 -0.53 -6.74 23.85
C GLU A 101 -1.21 -6.33 25.17
N THR A 102 -2.42 -5.78 25.07
CA THR A 102 -3.14 -5.18 26.20
C THR A 102 -4.51 -5.81 26.35
N GLU A 103 -4.73 -6.50 27.46
CA GLU A 103 -6.03 -7.10 27.77
C GLU A 103 -7.13 -6.03 27.82
N GLY A 104 -8.26 -6.31 27.16
CA GLY A 104 -9.42 -5.43 27.09
C GLY A 104 -9.29 -4.27 26.10
N ALA A 105 -8.14 -4.10 25.43
CA ALA A 105 -7.95 -3.12 24.37
C ALA A 105 -8.17 -3.73 23.00
N SER A 106 -8.46 -2.88 22.02
CA SER A 106 -8.47 -3.23 20.59
C SER A 106 -7.14 -2.88 19.92
N VAL A 107 -6.93 -3.41 18.72
CA VAL A 107 -5.81 -3.01 17.85
C VAL A 107 -5.83 -1.51 17.57
N LEU A 108 -7.03 -0.92 17.38
CA LEU A 108 -7.18 0.52 17.19
C LEU A 108 -6.77 1.32 18.42
N ASP A 109 -7.10 0.87 19.62
CA ASP A 109 -6.71 1.55 20.86
C ASP A 109 -5.19 1.66 20.98
N GLU A 110 -4.48 0.56 20.74
CA GLU A 110 -3.01 0.55 20.80
C GLU A 110 -2.37 1.42 19.72
N TYR A 111 -2.89 1.35 18.50
CA TYR A 111 -2.44 2.21 17.41
C TYR A 111 -2.63 3.69 17.78
N TYR A 112 -3.80 4.07 18.29
CA TYR A 112 -4.11 5.43 18.68
C TYR A 112 -3.20 5.92 19.82
N TRP A 113 -3.04 5.13 20.89
CA TRP A 113 -2.17 5.51 22.02
C TRP A 113 -0.73 5.69 21.60
N LEU A 114 -0.20 4.77 20.79
CA LEU A 114 1.18 4.82 20.30
C LEU A 114 1.44 6.09 19.47
N ASN A 115 0.60 6.37 18.47
CA ASN A 115 0.82 7.48 17.57
C ASN A 115 0.50 8.85 18.22
N LYS A 116 -0.32 8.88 19.26
CA LYS A 116 -0.54 10.06 20.10
C LYS A 116 0.64 10.34 21.01
N ALA A 117 1.24 9.32 21.59
CA ALA A 117 2.38 9.46 22.50
C ALA A 117 3.69 9.80 21.76
N ASP A 118 3.83 9.34 20.52
CA ASP A 118 5.00 9.55 19.67
C ASP A 118 4.57 9.91 18.24
N PRO A 119 4.13 11.17 18.00
CA PRO A 119 3.76 11.66 16.66
C PRO A 119 4.91 11.53 15.69
N ASN A 120 4.59 11.06 14.47
CA ASN A 120 5.60 10.80 13.45
C ASN A 120 6.09 12.07 12.77
N TYR A 121 7.38 12.14 12.47
CA TYR A 121 8.00 13.08 11.54
C TYR A 121 9.40 12.63 11.15
N SER A 122 9.86 13.00 9.96
CA SER A 122 11.22 12.78 9.48
C SER A 122 12.08 14.03 9.66
N LEU A 123 13.31 13.86 10.15
CA LEU A 123 14.31 14.94 10.24
C LEU A 123 15.22 15.00 9.01
N CYS A 124 15.31 13.92 8.25
CA CYS A 124 16.08 13.85 7.02
C CYS A 124 15.28 13.05 5.98
N ARG A 125 14.73 13.74 4.99
CA ARG A 125 13.93 13.11 3.93
C ARG A 125 14.78 12.56 2.80
N ALA A 126 15.89 13.19 2.52
CA ALA A 126 16.80 12.80 1.46
C ALA A 126 18.26 13.10 1.84
N THR A 127 19.15 12.22 1.37
CA THR A 127 20.61 12.39 1.47
C THR A 127 21.22 12.48 0.09
N GLU A 128 22.45 12.98 0.02
CA GLU A 128 23.32 13.01 -1.15
C GLU A 128 24.78 12.92 -0.70
N ASN A 129 25.70 12.78 -1.64
CA ASN A 129 27.14 12.79 -1.35
C ASN A 129 27.51 11.89 -0.16
N ARG A 130 27.03 10.64 -0.17
CA ARG A 130 27.32 9.64 0.86
C ARG A 130 26.81 10.06 2.25
N GLY A 131 25.49 10.21 2.36
CA GLY A 131 24.80 10.39 3.63
C GLY A 131 24.72 11.83 4.15
N GLN A 132 25.17 12.82 3.39
CA GLN A 132 24.94 14.21 3.73
C GLN A 132 23.47 14.58 3.54
N ASN A 133 22.92 15.40 4.43
CA ASN A 133 21.57 15.90 4.25
C ASN A 133 21.45 16.70 2.95
N ALA A 134 20.52 16.35 2.10
CA ALA A 134 20.31 17.02 0.81
C ALA A 134 19.67 18.42 0.93
N HIS A 135 19.35 18.88 2.15
CA HIS A 135 18.82 20.20 2.45
C HIS A 135 17.63 20.60 1.56
N THR A 136 16.68 19.68 1.45
CA THR A 136 15.44 19.95 0.68
C THR A 136 14.55 21.00 1.34
N ASP A 137 14.82 21.36 2.61
CA ASP A 137 14.25 22.45 3.42
C ASP A 137 12.70 22.46 3.44
N GLY A 138 12.11 21.27 3.29
CA GLY A 138 10.64 21.13 3.24
C GLY A 138 9.99 21.68 1.98
N LYS A 139 10.78 22.05 0.97
CA LYS A 139 10.28 22.66 -0.27
C LYS A 139 9.99 21.62 -1.32
N PHE A 140 8.94 21.88 -2.11
CA PHE A 140 8.60 21.07 -3.28
C PHE A 140 9.43 21.43 -4.52
N GLY A 141 9.85 22.66 -4.64
CA GLY A 141 10.65 23.12 -5.76
C GLY A 141 9.96 23.00 -7.11
N LEU A 142 8.62 23.02 -7.13
CA LEU A 142 7.84 23.04 -8.36
C LEU A 142 7.88 24.41 -9.01
N SER A 143 8.00 24.43 -10.36
CA SER A 143 7.76 25.62 -11.14
C SER A 143 6.26 25.97 -11.18
N ASP A 144 5.95 27.21 -11.58
CA ASP A 144 4.56 27.60 -11.83
C ASP A 144 3.89 26.69 -12.89
N GLN A 145 4.65 26.25 -13.90
CA GLN A 145 4.17 25.32 -14.93
C GLN A 145 3.85 23.95 -14.31
N GLY A 146 4.76 23.39 -13.51
CA GLY A 146 4.55 22.10 -12.83
C GLY A 146 3.34 22.12 -11.88
N CYS A 147 3.14 23.23 -11.15
CA CYS A 147 1.94 23.43 -10.34
C CYS A 147 0.66 23.40 -11.19
N MET A 148 0.68 24.07 -12.36
CA MET A 148 -0.48 24.10 -13.26
C MET A 148 -0.75 22.72 -13.88
N GLU A 149 0.27 21.93 -14.16
CA GLU A 149 0.12 20.55 -14.65
C GLU A 149 -0.51 19.63 -13.60
N LEU A 150 -0.11 19.75 -12.32
CA LEU A 150 -0.77 19.04 -11.21
C LEU A 150 -2.25 19.43 -11.08
N ILE A 151 -2.57 20.71 -11.15
CA ILE A 151 -3.95 21.20 -11.11
C ILE A 151 -4.73 20.64 -12.31
N LYS A 152 -4.14 20.66 -13.51
CA LYS A 152 -4.76 20.12 -14.71
C LYS A 152 -5.03 18.62 -14.56
N LEU A 153 -4.05 17.84 -14.07
CA LEU A 153 -4.23 16.41 -13.81
C LEU A 153 -5.39 16.16 -12.83
N PHE A 154 -5.45 16.92 -11.74
CA PHE A 154 -6.48 16.79 -10.71
C PHE A 154 -7.91 16.91 -11.28
N PHE A 155 -8.11 17.84 -12.24
CA PHE A 155 -9.41 18.10 -12.84
C PHE A 155 -9.65 17.40 -14.18
N THR A 156 -8.65 16.73 -14.77
CA THR A 156 -8.84 15.98 -16.03
C THR A 156 -9.79 14.80 -15.78
N PRO A 157 -10.83 14.59 -16.62
CA PRO A 157 -11.68 13.42 -16.55
C PRO A 157 -10.88 12.11 -16.64
N ASP A 158 -11.33 11.06 -15.95
CA ASP A 158 -10.58 9.78 -15.87
C ASP A 158 -10.41 9.15 -17.25
N GLU A 159 -11.44 9.23 -18.11
CA GLU A 159 -11.44 8.67 -19.45
C GLU A 159 -10.35 9.29 -20.36
N GLN A 160 -9.96 10.54 -20.08
CA GLN A 160 -8.88 11.21 -20.81
C GLN A 160 -7.49 10.76 -20.35
N LEU A 161 -7.41 10.01 -19.24
CA LEU A 161 -6.17 9.48 -18.66
C LEU A 161 -6.01 7.98 -18.92
N TYR A 162 -6.99 7.34 -19.55
CA TYR A 162 -6.91 5.92 -19.89
C TYR A 162 -5.69 5.63 -20.76
N ASP A 163 -4.95 4.58 -20.41
CA ASP A 163 -3.71 4.12 -21.04
C ASP A 163 -2.59 5.18 -21.13
N LYS A 164 -2.73 6.35 -20.45
CA LYS A 164 -1.68 7.36 -20.37
C LYS A 164 -0.69 7.10 -19.26
N ARG A 165 0.56 7.41 -19.55
CA ARG A 165 1.67 7.42 -18.61
C ARG A 165 1.77 8.79 -17.93
N ILE A 166 2.45 8.85 -16.81
CA ILE A 166 2.77 10.09 -16.10
C ILE A 166 3.57 11.04 -17.01
N THR A 167 4.48 10.49 -17.85
CA THR A 167 5.25 11.25 -18.86
C THR A 167 4.38 11.89 -19.95
N ASP A 168 3.15 11.45 -20.14
CA ASP A 168 2.25 12.02 -21.14
C ASP A 168 1.49 13.26 -20.62
N VAL A 169 1.59 13.56 -19.32
CA VAL A 169 0.83 14.62 -18.65
C VAL A 169 1.70 15.65 -17.94
N PHE A 170 3.00 15.37 -17.75
CA PHE A 170 3.95 16.28 -17.12
C PHE A 170 5.16 16.55 -18.00
N ASP A 171 5.63 17.79 -17.97
CA ASP A 171 6.91 18.18 -18.55
C ASP A 171 8.10 17.67 -17.73
N ALA A 172 9.26 17.57 -18.36
CA ALA A 172 10.50 17.04 -17.75
C ALA A 172 10.92 17.78 -16.46
N GLU A 173 10.55 19.04 -16.32
CA GLU A 173 10.88 19.87 -15.16
C GLU A 173 10.25 19.34 -13.85
N VAL A 174 9.04 18.78 -13.92
CA VAL A 174 8.38 18.19 -12.74
C VAL A 174 9.20 17.05 -12.17
N PHE A 175 9.82 16.23 -13.02
CA PHE A 175 10.60 15.05 -12.61
C PHE A 175 11.95 15.38 -11.93
N SER A 176 12.41 16.63 -12.03
CA SER A 176 13.61 17.12 -11.35
C SER A 176 13.31 17.83 -10.02
N SER A 177 12.04 18.03 -9.68
CA SER A 177 11.60 18.71 -8.47
C SER A 177 11.72 17.82 -7.22
N ASN A 178 11.79 18.45 -6.04
CA ASN A 178 11.66 17.72 -4.77
C ASN A 178 10.26 17.12 -4.60
N PHE A 179 9.21 17.74 -5.18
CA PHE A 179 7.88 17.15 -5.19
C PHE A 179 7.91 15.74 -5.78
N TRP A 180 8.53 15.55 -6.96
CA TRP A 180 8.62 14.24 -7.59
C TRP A 180 9.47 13.27 -6.77
N LEU A 181 10.58 13.72 -6.19
CA LEU A 181 11.39 12.90 -5.30
C LEU A 181 10.56 12.39 -4.11
N TYR A 182 9.82 13.27 -3.45
CA TYR A 182 8.97 12.89 -2.32
C TYR A 182 7.85 11.95 -2.74
N TRP A 183 7.17 12.27 -3.83
CA TRP A 183 6.05 11.52 -4.35
C TRP A 183 6.46 10.11 -4.77
N ARG A 184 7.46 10.01 -5.63
CA ARG A 184 7.89 8.73 -6.17
C ARG A 184 8.46 7.79 -5.12
N THR A 185 9.19 8.29 -4.14
CA THR A 185 9.79 7.47 -3.09
C THR A 185 8.81 7.13 -1.97
N MET A 186 7.78 7.96 -1.75
CA MET A 186 6.71 7.64 -0.79
C MET A 186 5.75 6.58 -1.32
N PHE A 187 5.34 6.73 -2.58
CA PHE A 187 4.29 5.91 -3.18
C PHE A 187 4.82 4.91 -4.22
N ALA A 188 6.13 4.81 -4.40
CA ALA A 188 6.78 3.92 -5.37
C ALA A 188 6.39 4.19 -6.83
N PHE A 189 6.13 5.45 -7.21
CA PHE A 189 5.83 5.82 -8.58
C PHE A 189 7.09 5.92 -9.44
N GLU A 190 6.97 5.45 -10.67
CA GLU A 190 7.92 5.71 -11.74
C GLU A 190 7.28 6.54 -12.86
N ASN A 191 8.12 7.16 -13.69
CA ASN A 191 7.64 8.09 -14.72
C ASN A 191 6.72 7.42 -15.76
N TRP A 192 6.88 6.13 -16.00
CA TRP A 192 6.10 5.33 -16.95
C TRP A 192 4.79 4.79 -16.38
N HIS A 193 4.54 4.93 -15.08
CA HIS A 193 3.31 4.49 -14.44
C HIS A 193 2.08 5.27 -14.93
N SER A 194 0.91 4.75 -14.59
CA SER A 194 -0.39 5.30 -14.97
C SER A 194 -0.62 6.72 -14.45
N ALA A 195 -0.94 7.64 -15.35
CA ALA A 195 -1.39 8.99 -15.00
C ALA A 195 -2.73 8.97 -14.26
N LEU A 196 -3.61 8.00 -14.55
CA LEU A 196 -4.86 7.82 -13.84
C LEU A 196 -4.60 7.47 -12.37
N GLU A 197 -3.73 6.49 -12.10
CA GLU A 197 -3.41 6.11 -10.72
C GLU A 197 -2.75 7.27 -9.96
N MET A 198 -1.87 8.03 -10.58
CA MET A 198 -1.30 9.23 -9.96
C MET A 198 -2.37 10.27 -9.61
N LYS A 199 -3.36 10.50 -10.48
CA LYS A 199 -4.50 11.37 -10.18
C LYS A 199 -5.32 10.87 -9.00
N LEU A 200 -5.61 9.56 -8.94
CA LEU A 200 -6.36 8.96 -7.84
C LEU A 200 -5.62 9.13 -6.50
N TYR A 201 -4.30 8.93 -6.50
CA TYR A 201 -3.45 9.21 -5.33
C TYR A 201 -3.48 10.68 -4.93
N LEU A 202 -3.33 11.59 -5.90
CA LEU A 202 -3.38 13.02 -5.63
C LEU A 202 -4.72 13.42 -5.01
N LYS A 203 -5.84 12.87 -5.50
CA LYS A 203 -7.15 13.08 -4.91
C LYS A 203 -7.27 12.48 -3.51
N ARG A 204 -6.79 11.26 -3.32
CA ARG A 204 -6.89 10.53 -2.04
C ARG A 204 -6.13 11.22 -0.93
N TYR A 205 -4.96 11.80 -1.24
CA TYR A 205 -4.03 12.36 -0.27
C TYR A 205 -3.82 13.87 -0.36
N ILE A 206 -4.73 14.60 -1.00
CA ILE A 206 -4.59 16.05 -1.19
C ILE A 206 -4.44 16.80 0.15
N HIS A 207 -5.13 16.37 1.20
CA HIS A 207 -5.04 16.92 2.54
C HIS A 207 -3.70 16.69 3.23
N HIS A 208 -2.91 15.73 2.75
CA HIS A 208 -1.59 15.40 3.28
C HIS A 208 -0.41 15.90 2.45
N VAL A 209 -0.67 16.59 1.34
CA VAL A 209 0.40 17.08 0.45
C VAL A 209 1.45 17.87 1.24
N GLY A 210 1.05 18.78 2.13
CA GLY A 210 1.97 19.56 2.95
C GLY A 210 2.80 18.76 3.94
N GLY A 211 2.48 17.49 4.17
CA GLY A 211 3.23 16.57 5.05
C GLY A 211 4.21 15.65 4.31
N LEU A 212 4.29 15.70 2.97
CA LEU A 212 5.23 14.87 2.21
C LEU A 212 6.72 15.15 2.49
N PRO A 213 7.14 16.40 2.76
CA PRO A 213 8.55 16.68 3.05
C PRO A 213 9.05 16.11 4.38
N ASP A 214 8.19 16.03 5.40
CA ASP A 214 8.55 15.58 6.75
C ASP A 214 7.81 14.31 7.20
N LEU A 215 6.96 13.75 6.35
CA LEU A 215 6.20 12.52 6.56
C LEU A 215 5.34 12.51 7.85
N ARG A 216 4.98 13.69 8.39
CA ARG A 216 4.22 13.82 9.63
C ARG A 216 2.81 13.23 9.58
N ALA A 217 2.27 13.03 8.38
CA ALA A 217 0.98 12.40 8.18
C ALA A 217 0.99 10.89 8.37
N LEU A 218 2.17 10.25 8.26
CA LEU A 218 2.28 8.80 8.36
C LEU A 218 2.07 8.33 9.79
N ARG A 219 1.46 7.15 9.88
CA ARG A 219 1.26 6.41 11.13
C ARG A 219 1.83 5.02 10.99
N PHE A 220 2.26 4.46 12.12
CA PHE A 220 2.90 3.15 12.17
C PHE A 220 2.33 2.34 13.33
N THR A 221 2.37 1.01 13.16
CA THR A 221 2.13 0.04 14.24
C THR A 221 3.37 -0.09 15.13
N ARG A 222 3.21 -0.78 16.27
CA ARG A 222 4.31 -1.01 17.20
C ARG A 222 5.37 -1.94 16.61
N TYR A 223 4.95 -3.07 16.06
CA TYR A 223 5.78 -4.05 15.38
C TYR A 223 5.47 -4.04 13.88
N ASN A 224 6.03 -4.97 13.12
CA ASN A 224 5.66 -5.21 11.73
C ASN A 224 4.14 -5.49 11.60
N GLN A 225 3.62 -5.39 10.37
CA GLN A 225 2.17 -5.48 10.13
C GLN A 225 1.62 -6.88 10.36
N TYR A 226 2.44 -7.91 10.19
CA TYR A 226 2.01 -9.27 10.48
C TYR A 226 1.65 -9.43 11.95
N GLU A 227 2.57 -9.05 12.85
CA GLU A 227 2.36 -9.18 14.29
C GLU A 227 1.34 -8.21 14.86
N SER A 228 1.25 -6.99 14.30
CA SER A 228 0.37 -5.94 14.82
C SER A 228 -1.04 -5.96 14.25
N MET A 229 -1.25 -6.54 13.07
CA MET A 229 -2.55 -6.51 12.38
C MET A 229 -3.02 -7.90 11.96
N ILE A 230 -2.20 -8.66 11.24
CA ILE A 230 -2.59 -9.96 10.66
C ILE A 230 -2.81 -11.00 11.76
N LEU A 231 -1.86 -11.14 12.66
CA LEU A 231 -1.95 -12.11 13.76
C LEU A 231 -3.16 -11.88 14.68
N PRO A 232 -3.50 -10.64 15.09
CA PRO A 232 -4.75 -10.37 15.80
C PRO A 232 -6.00 -10.79 15.04
N MET A 233 -6.07 -10.54 13.72
CA MET A 233 -7.21 -10.97 12.88
C MET A 233 -7.31 -12.49 12.83
N ILE A 234 -6.19 -13.20 12.66
CA ILE A 234 -6.15 -14.67 12.66
C ILE A 234 -6.69 -15.20 13.99
N ARG A 235 -6.19 -14.67 15.12
CA ARG A 235 -6.64 -15.10 16.47
C ARG A 235 -8.12 -14.84 16.69
N TYR A 236 -8.61 -13.69 16.21
CA TYR A 236 -10.04 -13.38 16.23
C TYR A 236 -10.86 -14.42 15.46
N LEU A 237 -10.44 -14.74 14.22
CA LEU A 237 -11.13 -15.69 13.35
C LEU A 237 -11.06 -17.13 13.90
N GLU A 238 -9.90 -17.57 14.37
CA GLU A 238 -9.73 -18.88 15.02
C GLU A 238 -10.64 -19.01 16.27
N GLY A 239 -10.71 -17.96 17.08
CA GLY A 239 -11.60 -17.89 18.25
C GLY A 239 -13.09 -18.01 17.93
N HIS A 240 -13.48 -17.68 16.69
CA HIS A 240 -14.84 -17.86 16.17
C HIS A 240 -15.05 -19.18 15.41
N GLY A 241 -14.03 -20.04 15.31
CA GLY A 241 -14.10 -21.34 14.65
C GLY A 241 -14.00 -21.30 13.12
N VAL A 242 -13.44 -20.21 12.55
CA VAL A 242 -13.16 -20.09 11.12
C VAL A 242 -12.09 -21.09 10.70
N ARG A 243 -12.25 -21.70 9.54
CA ARG A 243 -11.39 -22.79 9.05
C ARG A 243 -10.34 -22.27 8.08
N PHE A 244 -9.06 -22.46 8.43
CA PHE A 244 -7.92 -22.17 7.57
C PHE A 244 -7.42 -23.48 6.93
N HIS A 245 -7.31 -23.49 5.60
CA HIS A 245 -6.79 -24.61 4.80
C HIS A 245 -5.46 -24.17 4.20
N TYR A 246 -4.37 -24.59 4.82
CA TYR A 246 -3.01 -24.31 4.34
C TYR A 246 -2.59 -25.32 3.27
N ASN A 247 -1.52 -25.01 2.52
CA ASN A 247 -1.02 -25.78 1.39
C ASN A 247 -2.11 -26.12 0.35
N THR A 248 -3.13 -25.28 0.27
CA THR A 248 -4.32 -25.44 -0.58
C THR A 248 -4.33 -24.35 -1.64
N LYS A 249 -4.04 -24.70 -2.88
CA LYS A 249 -3.97 -23.80 -4.02
C LYS A 249 -5.30 -23.80 -4.78
N VAL A 250 -5.95 -22.67 -4.90
CA VAL A 250 -7.08 -22.52 -5.84
C VAL A 250 -6.51 -22.33 -7.25
N THR A 251 -6.83 -23.23 -8.15
CA THR A 251 -6.27 -23.25 -9.52
C THR A 251 -7.23 -22.78 -10.58
N ASN A 252 -8.53 -22.81 -10.31
CA ASN A 252 -9.59 -22.25 -11.14
C ASN A 252 -10.88 -22.07 -10.34
N ILE A 253 -11.77 -21.23 -10.83
CA ILE A 253 -13.18 -21.16 -10.42
C ILE A 253 -14.00 -21.21 -11.70
N GLU A 254 -14.91 -22.18 -11.77
CA GLU A 254 -15.80 -22.38 -12.92
C GLU A 254 -17.14 -21.67 -12.67
N PHE A 255 -17.61 -20.94 -13.68
CA PHE A 255 -18.84 -20.16 -13.60
C PHE A 255 -19.91 -20.69 -14.56
N GLU A 256 -21.15 -20.65 -14.12
CA GLU A 256 -22.30 -20.73 -14.99
C GLU A 256 -22.71 -19.30 -15.37
N LEU A 257 -22.69 -19.03 -16.65
CA LEU A 257 -22.96 -17.71 -17.23
C LEU A 257 -24.23 -17.80 -18.08
N THR A 258 -25.26 -17.07 -17.66
CA THR A 258 -26.52 -16.94 -18.40
C THR A 258 -26.85 -15.46 -18.55
N GLU A 259 -27.81 -15.10 -19.39
CA GLU A 259 -28.21 -13.72 -19.59
C GLU A 259 -28.63 -13.08 -18.25
N GLY A 260 -27.91 -12.03 -17.84
CA GLY A 260 -28.15 -11.28 -16.60
C GLY A 260 -27.77 -12.01 -15.31
N LYS A 261 -27.22 -13.24 -15.34
CA LYS A 261 -26.85 -13.99 -14.14
C LYS A 261 -25.47 -14.67 -14.32
N LYS A 262 -24.58 -14.44 -13.35
CA LYS A 262 -23.25 -15.04 -13.25
C LYS A 262 -23.14 -15.74 -11.88
N GLN A 263 -22.81 -17.03 -11.88
CA GLN A 263 -22.76 -17.83 -10.65
C GLN A 263 -21.52 -18.70 -10.61
N ALA A 264 -20.73 -18.62 -9.53
CA ALA A 264 -19.66 -19.57 -9.27
C ALA A 264 -20.25 -20.95 -8.96
N ARG A 265 -19.75 -21.99 -9.63
CA ARG A 265 -20.25 -23.36 -9.55
C ARG A 265 -19.26 -24.35 -8.98
N THR A 266 -17.97 -24.14 -9.24
CA THR A 266 -16.95 -25.08 -8.78
C THR A 266 -15.67 -24.33 -8.44
N ILE A 267 -15.06 -24.68 -7.32
CA ILE A 267 -13.69 -24.28 -6.98
C ILE A 267 -12.78 -25.49 -7.25
N CYS A 268 -11.79 -25.29 -8.12
CA CYS A 268 -10.76 -26.30 -8.40
C CYS A 268 -9.55 -26.06 -7.50
N LEU A 269 -9.13 -27.06 -6.77
CA LEU A 269 -8.05 -27.00 -5.77
C LEU A 269 -6.89 -27.93 -6.12
N LEU A 270 -5.71 -27.61 -5.61
CA LEU A 270 -4.62 -28.55 -5.36
C LEU A 270 -4.32 -28.54 -3.86
N VAL A 271 -4.57 -29.65 -3.20
CA VAL A 271 -4.29 -29.87 -1.78
C VAL A 271 -3.11 -30.84 -1.70
N ASP A 272 -1.98 -30.39 -1.16
CA ASP A 272 -0.71 -31.16 -1.18
C ASP A 272 -0.36 -31.71 -2.57
N ASP A 273 -0.65 -30.92 -3.62
CA ASP A 273 -0.50 -31.22 -5.06
C ASP A 273 -1.47 -32.27 -5.63
N GLU A 274 -2.46 -32.74 -4.87
CA GLU A 274 -3.57 -33.57 -5.36
C GLU A 274 -4.77 -32.70 -5.77
N ALA A 275 -5.40 -33.05 -6.91
CA ALA A 275 -6.53 -32.28 -7.44
C ALA A 275 -7.82 -32.59 -6.69
N GLU A 276 -8.45 -31.56 -6.17
CA GLU A 276 -9.76 -31.62 -5.51
C GLU A 276 -10.74 -30.61 -6.12
N ARG A 277 -12.02 -30.80 -5.85
CA ARG A 277 -13.11 -29.89 -6.31
C ARG A 277 -14.10 -29.63 -5.17
N VAL A 278 -14.59 -28.39 -5.10
CA VAL A 278 -15.72 -28.00 -4.24
C VAL A 278 -16.84 -27.57 -5.15
N ASP A 279 -17.92 -28.34 -5.20
CA ASP A 279 -19.14 -27.97 -5.92
C ASP A 279 -19.96 -26.96 -5.10
N LEU A 280 -20.45 -25.92 -5.76
CA LEU A 280 -21.08 -24.77 -5.13
C LEU A 280 -22.56 -24.67 -5.53
N THR A 281 -23.33 -24.20 -4.58
CA THR A 281 -24.73 -23.76 -4.78
C THR A 281 -24.82 -22.23 -4.73
N GLU A 282 -26.00 -21.67 -4.92
CA GLU A 282 -26.22 -20.22 -4.75
C GLU A 282 -26.13 -19.74 -3.29
N ASN A 283 -26.08 -20.68 -2.34
CA ASN A 283 -25.87 -20.39 -0.92
C ASN A 283 -24.39 -20.37 -0.53
N ASP A 284 -23.50 -20.77 -1.43
CA ASP A 284 -22.05 -20.83 -1.21
C ASP A 284 -21.41 -19.57 -1.79
N LEU A 285 -20.95 -18.67 -0.92
CA LEU A 285 -20.33 -17.40 -1.32
C LEU A 285 -18.84 -17.61 -1.61
N VAL A 286 -18.33 -16.98 -2.67
CA VAL A 286 -16.91 -17.05 -3.05
C VAL A 286 -16.29 -15.67 -3.11
N PHE A 287 -15.22 -15.47 -2.35
CA PHE A 287 -14.44 -14.22 -2.33
C PHE A 287 -13.09 -14.46 -2.99
N ILE A 288 -12.86 -13.81 -4.11
CA ILE A 288 -11.73 -14.12 -5.00
C ILE A 288 -10.66 -13.04 -4.91
N THR A 289 -9.54 -13.34 -4.27
CA THR A 289 -8.35 -12.51 -4.42
C THR A 289 -7.71 -12.83 -5.77
N ASN A 290 -7.86 -11.91 -6.72
CA ASN A 290 -7.32 -12.04 -8.08
C ASN A 290 -6.01 -11.27 -8.24
N GLY A 291 -5.05 -11.84 -8.97
CA GLY A 291 -3.73 -11.27 -9.12
C GLY A 291 -2.94 -11.22 -7.81
N GLY A 292 -1.85 -10.49 -7.79
CA GLY A 292 -1.06 -10.27 -6.56
C GLY A 292 0.27 -9.59 -6.85
N CYS A 293 0.52 -8.43 -6.21
CA CYS A 293 1.78 -7.69 -6.39
C CYS A 293 3.00 -8.46 -5.83
N VAL A 294 2.81 -9.36 -4.88
CA VAL A 294 3.87 -10.19 -4.30
C VAL A 294 3.90 -11.62 -4.85
N GLU A 295 3.15 -11.89 -5.93
CA GLU A 295 3.22 -13.20 -6.59
C GLU A 295 4.62 -13.45 -7.17
N SER A 296 5.03 -14.71 -7.14
CA SER A 296 6.36 -15.15 -7.58
C SER A 296 7.53 -14.51 -6.82
N THR A 297 7.28 -13.97 -5.62
CA THR A 297 8.36 -13.48 -4.74
C THR A 297 9.38 -14.57 -4.49
N SER A 298 10.65 -14.22 -4.59
CA SER A 298 11.77 -15.03 -4.14
C SER A 298 12.56 -14.35 -3.04
N ILE A 299 13.14 -15.12 -2.15
CA ILE A 299 13.94 -14.65 -1.02
C ILE A 299 15.35 -15.20 -1.21
N GLY A 300 16.34 -14.32 -1.12
CA GLY A 300 17.75 -14.69 -1.10
C GLY A 300 18.28 -14.84 0.34
N SER A 301 19.56 -14.59 0.50
CA SER A 301 20.22 -14.58 1.81
C SER A 301 21.38 -13.57 1.81
N GLN A 302 22.10 -13.49 2.92
CA GLN A 302 23.35 -12.71 3.01
C GLN A 302 24.28 -13.00 1.83
N ASP A 303 24.38 -14.28 1.40
CA ASP A 303 25.36 -14.76 0.43
C ASP A 303 24.75 -15.15 -0.93
N GLN A 304 23.44 -15.09 -1.07
CA GLN A 304 22.73 -15.48 -2.29
C GLN A 304 21.77 -14.40 -2.76
N PRO A 305 21.75 -14.05 -4.05
CA PRO A 305 20.75 -13.14 -4.60
C PRO A 305 19.35 -13.78 -4.57
N ALA A 306 18.33 -12.95 -4.53
CA ALA A 306 16.96 -13.38 -4.77
C ALA A 306 16.74 -13.57 -6.28
N VAL A 307 16.21 -14.73 -6.68
CA VAL A 307 16.11 -15.10 -8.10
C VAL A 307 14.89 -14.43 -8.75
N PHE A 308 15.09 -13.70 -9.82
CA PHE A 308 14.00 -13.21 -10.66
C PHE A 308 13.34 -14.37 -11.41
N ASN A 309 12.10 -14.69 -11.07
CA ASN A 309 11.34 -15.76 -11.72
C ASN A 309 9.87 -15.36 -11.88
N PRO A 310 9.47 -14.79 -13.01
CA PRO A 310 8.11 -14.37 -13.28
C PRO A 310 7.19 -15.51 -13.79
N THR A 311 7.64 -16.77 -13.77
CA THR A 311 6.88 -17.90 -14.29
C THR A 311 5.57 -18.09 -13.53
N LEU A 312 4.46 -18.10 -14.26
CA LEU A 312 3.13 -18.37 -13.72
C LEU A 312 2.93 -19.88 -13.59
N ARG A 313 2.60 -20.33 -12.39
CA ARG A 313 2.33 -21.75 -12.07
C ARG A 313 0.88 -21.89 -11.59
N PRO A 314 0.26 -23.06 -11.71
CA PRO A 314 -1.07 -23.33 -11.16
C PRO A 314 -1.15 -22.92 -9.68
N GLY A 315 -2.20 -22.13 -9.33
CA GLY A 315 -2.35 -21.54 -7.99
C GLY A 315 -1.59 -20.23 -7.77
N ASN A 316 -0.84 -19.72 -8.77
CA ASN A 316 -0.40 -18.33 -8.79
C ASN A 316 -1.63 -17.43 -9.04
N GLY A 317 -1.75 -16.31 -8.32
CA GLY A 317 -2.91 -15.42 -8.43
C GLY A 317 -3.13 -14.85 -9.82
N TRP A 318 -2.07 -14.65 -10.62
CA TRP A 318 -2.17 -14.22 -12.02
C TRP A 318 -2.67 -15.34 -12.94
N ASP A 319 -2.20 -16.58 -12.76
CA ASP A 319 -2.68 -17.75 -13.51
C ASP A 319 -4.17 -17.99 -13.22
N LEU A 320 -4.56 -17.93 -11.96
CA LEU A 320 -5.97 -18.03 -11.54
C LEU A 320 -6.82 -16.94 -12.21
N TRP A 321 -6.39 -15.68 -12.15
CA TRP A 321 -7.15 -14.58 -12.74
C TRP A 321 -7.27 -14.71 -14.25
N LYS A 322 -6.21 -15.15 -14.97
CA LYS A 322 -6.28 -15.42 -16.42
C LYS A 322 -7.33 -16.46 -16.78
N LYS A 323 -7.42 -17.54 -16.01
CA LYS A 323 -8.43 -18.60 -16.22
C LYS A 323 -9.85 -18.10 -15.93
N ILE A 324 -10.02 -17.29 -14.92
CA ILE A 324 -11.31 -16.67 -14.58
C ILE A 324 -11.70 -15.66 -15.65
N ALA A 325 -10.81 -14.75 -16.02
CA ALA A 325 -11.07 -13.70 -17.00
C ALA A 325 -11.35 -14.24 -18.42
N ALA A 326 -10.84 -15.43 -18.73
CA ALA A 326 -11.15 -16.09 -20.01
C ALA A 326 -12.63 -16.54 -20.13
N GLN A 327 -13.39 -16.55 -19.04
CA GLN A 327 -14.78 -17.00 -19.03
C GLN A 327 -15.80 -15.86 -19.27
N ASP A 328 -15.47 -14.62 -18.86
CA ASP A 328 -16.36 -13.45 -19.05
C ASP A 328 -15.53 -12.16 -19.05
N GLU A 329 -15.88 -11.23 -19.94
CA GLU A 329 -15.18 -9.94 -20.08
C GLU A 329 -15.31 -9.03 -18.84
N ALA A 330 -16.38 -9.20 -18.03
CA ALA A 330 -16.57 -8.46 -16.79
C ALA A 330 -15.61 -8.89 -15.67
N PHE A 331 -14.86 -9.96 -15.88
CA PHE A 331 -13.87 -10.45 -14.92
C PHE A 331 -12.48 -9.82 -15.09
N GLY A 332 -12.38 -8.78 -15.94
CA GLY A 332 -11.20 -7.95 -16.10
C GLY A 332 -10.17 -8.49 -17.10
N ARG A 333 -9.02 -7.82 -17.18
CA ARG A 333 -7.96 -8.08 -18.15
C ARG A 333 -6.59 -8.20 -17.46
N PRO A 334 -6.26 -9.36 -16.88
CA PRO A 334 -5.02 -9.56 -16.11
C PRO A 334 -3.74 -9.27 -16.91
N GLU A 335 -3.77 -9.46 -18.23
CA GLU A 335 -2.62 -9.18 -19.12
C GLU A 335 -2.16 -7.72 -19.05
N LYS A 336 -3.06 -6.78 -18.78
CA LYS A 336 -2.71 -5.36 -18.58
C LYS A 336 -1.72 -5.16 -17.43
N PHE A 337 -1.72 -6.05 -16.46
CA PHE A 337 -0.96 -5.90 -15.21
C PHE A 337 0.24 -6.86 -15.10
N CYS A 338 0.14 -8.06 -15.67
CA CYS A 338 1.15 -9.11 -15.49
C CYS A 338 1.97 -9.45 -16.75
N SER A 339 1.85 -8.67 -17.83
CA SER A 339 2.53 -8.94 -19.11
C SER A 339 4.00 -8.52 -19.11
N ASP A 340 4.41 -7.58 -18.26
CA ASP A 340 5.76 -7.02 -18.29
C ASP A 340 6.44 -7.04 -16.89
N PRO A 341 6.80 -8.23 -16.39
CA PRO A 341 7.48 -8.35 -15.11
C PRO A 341 8.91 -7.76 -15.12
N GLU A 342 9.53 -7.62 -16.29
CA GLU A 342 10.82 -6.92 -16.41
C GLU A 342 10.70 -5.43 -16.06
N GLN A 343 9.55 -4.81 -16.30
CA GLN A 343 9.29 -3.42 -15.95
C GLN A 343 8.69 -3.28 -14.55
N THR A 344 7.80 -4.19 -14.15
CA THR A 344 7.04 -4.08 -12.88
C THR A 344 7.77 -4.59 -11.65
N ASN A 345 8.98 -5.15 -11.81
CA ASN A 345 9.76 -5.66 -10.68
C ASN A 345 10.47 -4.55 -9.91
N TRP A 346 10.71 -4.81 -8.67
CA TRP A 346 11.75 -4.15 -7.89
C TRP A 346 12.35 -5.10 -6.85
N MET A 347 13.49 -4.65 -6.29
CA MET A 347 14.16 -5.30 -5.18
C MET A 347 13.93 -4.55 -3.88
N SER A 348 13.76 -5.32 -2.82
CA SER A 348 13.92 -4.82 -1.47
C SER A 348 14.84 -5.75 -0.67
N ALA A 349 15.25 -5.29 0.51
CA ALA A 349 15.98 -6.12 1.46
C ALA A 349 15.61 -5.75 2.89
N THR A 350 15.65 -6.73 3.77
CA THR A 350 15.59 -6.48 5.20
C THR A 350 17.00 -6.54 5.76
N VAL A 351 17.46 -5.47 6.38
CA VAL A 351 18.74 -5.41 7.06
C VAL A 351 18.55 -5.54 8.56
N THR A 352 19.28 -6.46 9.17
CA THR A 352 19.37 -6.64 10.63
C THR A 352 20.78 -6.27 11.08
N THR A 353 20.96 -5.28 11.95
CA THR A 353 22.26 -5.03 12.56
C THR A 353 22.53 -6.10 13.63
N LEU A 354 23.73 -6.65 13.63
CA LEU A 354 24.12 -7.70 14.56
C LEU A 354 24.82 -7.13 15.81
N ASP A 355 25.37 -5.92 15.67
CA ASP A 355 26.03 -5.16 16.73
C ASP A 355 25.81 -3.65 16.55
N GLU A 356 26.43 -2.81 17.38
CA GLU A 356 26.23 -1.36 17.39
C GLU A 356 27.15 -0.59 16.42
N ARG A 357 28.02 -1.24 15.65
CA ARG A 357 29.01 -0.56 14.79
C ARG A 357 28.39 0.26 13.66
N ILE A 358 27.23 -0.15 13.15
CA ILE A 358 26.50 0.57 12.08
C ILE A 358 25.62 1.68 12.67
N VAL A 359 25.18 1.55 13.91
CA VAL A 359 24.21 2.45 14.57
C VAL A 359 24.61 3.94 14.50
N PRO A 360 25.89 4.35 14.73
CA PRO A 360 26.27 5.76 14.64
C PRO A 360 26.00 6.40 13.27
N TYR A 361 26.12 5.66 12.17
CA TYR A 361 25.85 6.16 10.82
C TYR A 361 24.34 6.38 10.60
N ILE A 362 23.50 5.46 11.08
CA ILE A 362 22.04 5.63 11.08
C ILE A 362 21.67 6.85 11.90
N GLN A 363 22.20 6.96 13.12
CA GLN A 363 21.91 8.04 14.07
C GLN A 363 22.36 9.40 13.52
N ASN A 364 23.48 9.46 12.83
CA ASN A 364 23.96 10.70 12.20
C ASN A 364 22.99 11.26 11.18
N ILE A 365 22.29 10.41 10.43
CA ILE A 365 21.30 10.83 9.44
C ILE A 365 19.95 11.13 10.09
N CYS A 366 19.40 10.22 10.90
CA CYS A 366 18.07 10.37 11.48
C CYS A 366 18.02 11.30 12.71
N GLN A 367 19.19 11.67 13.29
CA GLN A 367 19.33 12.55 14.46
C GLN A 367 18.53 12.07 15.69
N ARG A 368 18.37 10.76 15.84
CA ARG A 368 17.60 10.12 16.92
C ARG A 368 18.32 8.86 17.41
N ASP A 369 18.10 8.51 18.68
CA ASP A 369 18.51 7.21 19.22
C ASP A 369 17.59 6.10 18.70
N PRO A 370 18.09 5.16 17.88
CA PRO A 370 17.28 4.06 17.33
C PRO A 370 16.76 3.10 18.41
N PHE A 371 17.35 3.06 19.60
CA PHE A 371 16.94 2.18 20.69
C PHE A 371 15.95 2.84 21.68
N SER A 372 15.54 4.09 21.41
CA SER A 372 14.62 4.83 22.28
C SER A 372 13.20 4.27 22.36
N GLY A 373 12.83 3.30 21.52
CA GLY A 373 11.45 2.81 21.36
C GLY A 373 10.52 3.78 20.63
N ARG A 374 11.06 4.90 20.13
CA ARG A 374 10.35 5.91 19.35
C ARG A 374 10.63 5.78 17.86
N THR A 375 9.94 6.58 17.05
CA THR A 375 10.21 6.73 15.62
C THR A 375 11.69 7.00 15.36
N VAL A 376 12.30 6.21 14.50
CA VAL A 376 13.72 6.35 14.13
C VAL A 376 13.89 7.26 12.93
N THR A 377 13.57 6.79 11.71
CA THR A 377 13.67 7.62 10.50
C THR A 377 12.46 8.52 10.28
N GLY A 378 11.31 8.14 10.82
CA GLY A 378 10.04 8.84 10.60
C GLY A 378 9.42 8.56 9.23
N GLY A 379 9.83 7.48 8.60
CA GLY A 379 9.49 7.07 7.26
C GLY A 379 10.73 6.92 6.40
N ILE A 380 10.61 7.12 5.09
CA ILE A 380 11.63 6.81 4.11
C ILE A 380 12.69 7.92 4.03
N VAL A 381 13.97 7.53 4.09
CA VAL A 381 15.14 8.33 3.73
C VAL A 381 15.66 7.86 2.38
N THR A 382 15.86 8.77 1.43
CA THR A 382 16.31 8.44 0.07
C THR A 382 17.66 9.03 -0.23
N ALA A 383 18.62 8.22 -0.68
CA ALA A 383 19.85 8.69 -1.31
C ALA A 383 19.51 9.15 -2.74
N ARG A 384 19.30 10.46 -2.93
CA ARG A 384 18.75 11.00 -4.19
C ARG A 384 19.69 10.89 -5.38
N ASP A 385 20.98 10.76 -5.11
CA ASP A 385 22.06 10.57 -6.09
C ASP A 385 22.43 9.09 -6.30
N SER A 386 21.73 8.15 -5.66
CA SER A 386 21.95 6.72 -5.85
C SER A 386 21.47 6.24 -7.22
N GLY A 387 22.29 5.45 -7.91
CA GLY A 387 21.93 4.77 -9.16
C GLY A 387 20.72 3.84 -9.03
N TRP A 388 20.48 3.30 -7.84
CA TRP A 388 19.30 2.50 -7.52
C TRP A 388 18.10 3.34 -7.06
N LEU A 389 18.25 4.64 -6.86
CA LEU A 389 17.35 5.49 -6.07
C LEU A 389 17.06 4.81 -4.73
N LEU A 390 18.14 4.41 -4.06
CA LEU A 390 18.12 3.63 -2.84
C LEU A 390 17.40 4.39 -1.74
N SER A 391 16.41 3.74 -1.15
CA SER A 391 15.64 4.27 -0.04
C SER A 391 15.61 3.28 1.11
N TRP A 392 15.54 3.78 2.34
CA TRP A 392 15.57 2.93 3.52
C TRP A 392 14.76 3.53 4.66
N THR A 393 14.32 2.68 5.58
CA THR A 393 13.56 3.09 6.75
C THR A 393 13.84 2.17 7.94
N PHE A 394 13.97 2.77 9.11
CA PHE A 394 13.90 2.11 10.41
C PHE A 394 12.70 2.69 11.16
N ASN A 395 11.70 1.87 11.39
CA ASN A 395 10.56 2.25 12.21
C ASN A 395 10.91 2.12 13.71
N ARG A 396 9.92 2.15 14.59
CA ARG A 396 10.15 1.89 16.01
C ARG A 396 10.78 0.53 16.23
N GLN A 397 11.75 0.46 17.16
CA GLN A 397 12.39 -0.78 17.52
C GLN A 397 11.90 -1.27 18.90
N PRO A 398 11.76 -2.59 19.13
CA PRO A 398 12.00 -3.64 18.15
C PRO A 398 10.92 -3.69 17.06
N GLN A 399 11.31 -4.09 15.84
CA GLN A 399 10.39 -4.26 14.70
C GLN A 399 9.69 -5.64 14.71
N PHE A 400 10.29 -6.61 15.41
CA PHE A 400 9.75 -7.94 15.68
C PHE A 400 9.74 -8.18 17.19
N ARG A 401 8.74 -8.91 17.69
CA ARG A 401 8.60 -9.20 19.15
C ARG A 401 9.77 -10.00 19.70
N ASP A 402 10.29 -10.92 18.91
CA ASP A 402 11.41 -11.80 19.26
C ASP A 402 12.78 -11.22 18.87
N GLN A 403 12.83 -9.97 18.39
CA GLN A 403 14.07 -9.31 18.00
C GLN A 403 15.03 -9.18 19.20
N PRO A 404 16.27 -9.68 19.10
CA PRO A 404 17.25 -9.56 20.17
C PRO A 404 17.55 -8.09 20.53
N LYS A 405 17.80 -7.84 21.82
CA LYS A 405 18.23 -6.51 22.28
C LYS A 405 19.57 -6.13 21.64
N GLY A 406 19.70 -4.88 21.26
CA GLY A 406 20.88 -4.34 20.60
C GLY A 406 20.91 -4.53 19.09
N GLN A 407 19.93 -5.24 18.52
CA GLN A 407 19.75 -5.32 17.07
C GLN A 407 18.73 -4.28 16.59
N LEU A 408 18.94 -3.77 15.38
CA LEU A 408 17.97 -2.96 14.63
C LEU A 408 17.54 -3.74 13.40
N VAL A 409 16.27 -3.70 13.08
CA VAL A 409 15.73 -4.27 11.83
C VAL A 409 15.13 -3.14 11.01
N GLY A 410 15.61 -2.98 9.79
CA GLY A 410 15.17 -1.97 8.83
C GLY A 410 14.87 -2.56 7.46
N TRP A 411 14.26 -1.75 6.62
CA TRP A 411 13.89 -2.10 5.27
C TRP A 411 14.58 -1.16 4.27
N ILE A 412 15.13 -1.75 3.22
CA ILE A 412 15.83 -1.07 2.11
C ILE A 412 15.12 -1.42 0.82
N TYR A 413 14.98 -0.49 -0.10
CA TYR A 413 14.52 -0.79 -1.45
C TYR A 413 15.19 0.11 -2.50
N GLY A 414 15.28 -0.40 -3.72
CA GLY A 414 15.70 0.35 -4.89
C GLY A 414 14.58 0.39 -5.92
N LEU A 415 14.12 1.58 -6.31
CA LEU A 415 13.15 1.71 -7.40
C LEU A 415 13.76 1.33 -8.76
N PHE A 416 15.07 1.57 -8.94
CA PHE A 416 15.77 1.28 -10.19
C PHE A 416 16.59 -0.01 -10.07
N SER A 417 15.89 -1.14 -9.82
CA SER A 417 16.53 -2.44 -9.57
C SER A 417 17.44 -2.92 -10.71
N ASN A 418 17.22 -2.42 -11.92
CA ASN A 418 17.91 -2.86 -13.14
C ASN A 418 19.12 -1.99 -13.50
N THR A 419 19.39 -0.91 -12.75
CA THR A 419 20.54 -0.03 -12.98
C THR A 419 21.72 -0.41 -12.08
N PRO A 420 22.99 -0.16 -12.50
CA PRO A 420 24.14 -0.39 -11.64
C PRO A 420 24.14 0.52 -10.40
N GLY A 421 24.59 -0.01 -9.27
CA GLY A 421 24.85 0.76 -8.05
C GLY A 421 26.10 1.65 -8.17
N ASP A 422 26.30 2.51 -7.17
CA ASP A 422 27.42 3.47 -7.15
C ASP A 422 28.70 2.85 -6.58
N TYR A 423 28.57 1.93 -5.63
CA TYR A 423 29.70 1.20 -5.02
C TYR A 423 29.85 -0.19 -5.64
N ILE A 424 28.78 -1.00 -5.66
CA ILE A 424 28.80 -2.39 -6.14
C ILE A 424 28.90 -2.49 -7.67
N LYS A 425 28.52 -1.46 -8.41
CA LYS A 425 28.62 -1.42 -9.89
C LYS A 425 27.84 -2.50 -10.64
N LYS A 426 26.83 -3.14 -10.00
CA LYS A 426 25.91 -4.06 -10.66
C LYS A 426 24.45 -3.77 -10.30
N PRO A 427 23.47 -4.27 -11.09
CA PRO A 427 22.06 -4.07 -10.79
C PRO A 427 21.68 -4.65 -9.42
N MET A 428 20.83 -3.95 -8.67
CA MET A 428 20.40 -4.40 -7.34
C MET A 428 19.79 -5.81 -7.39
N ARG A 429 19.05 -6.14 -8.46
CA ARG A 429 18.39 -7.43 -8.64
C ARG A 429 19.36 -8.62 -8.74
N ASP A 430 20.64 -8.36 -9.05
CA ASP A 430 21.67 -9.39 -9.19
C ASP A 430 22.56 -9.47 -7.93
N CYS A 431 22.27 -8.65 -6.91
CA CYS A 431 23.08 -8.54 -5.71
C CYS A 431 22.67 -9.56 -4.64
N THR A 432 23.68 -10.08 -3.92
CA THR A 432 23.49 -10.78 -2.64
C THR A 432 23.06 -9.79 -1.55
N GLY A 433 22.60 -10.30 -0.40
CA GLY A 433 22.29 -9.45 0.75
C GLY A 433 23.50 -8.64 1.22
N LYS A 434 24.69 -9.27 1.28
CA LYS A 434 25.95 -8.59 1.61
C LYS A 434 26.22 -7.41 0.67
N GLU A 435 26.09 -7.60 -0.64
CA GLU A 435 26.33 -6.55 -1.62
C GLU A 435 25.33 -5.40 -1.52
N ILE A 436 24.05 -5.69 -1.26
CA ILE A 436 23.04 -4.64 -0.98
C ILE A 436 23.39 -3.88 0.29
N CYS A 437 23.86 -4.57 1.33
CA CYS A 437 24.34 -3.92 2.55
C CYS A 437 25.53 -3.00 2.29
N MET A 438 26.51 -3.45 1.49
CA MET A 438 27.68 -2.66 1.13
C MET A 438 27.29 -1.37 0.40
N GLU A 439 26.39 -1.42 -0.56
CA GLU A 439 25.85 -0.24 -1.26
C GLU A 439 25.13 0.71 -0.30
N TRP A 440 24.29 0.16 0.60
CA TRP A 440 23.62 0.96 1.62
C TRP A 440 24.59 1.64 2.58
N LEU A 441 25.60 0.92 3.09
CA LEU A 441 26.65 1.47 3.94
C LEU A 441 27.45 2.59 3.26
N TYR A 442 27.72 2.44 1.95
CA TYR A 442 28.33 3.49 1.15
C TYR A 442 27.49 4.78 1.17
N HIS A 443 26.18 4.66 0.98
CA HIS A 443 25.25 5.79 1.02
C HIS A 443 24.95 6.30 2.44
N LEU A 444 25.31 5.57 3.49
CA LEU A 444 25.35 6.08 4.87
C LEU A 444 26.59 6.91 5.21
N GLY A 445 27.60 6.95 4.31
CA GLY A 445 28.87 7.64 4.52
C GLY A 445 29.92 6.84 5.31
N VAL A 446 29.75 5.52 5.39
CA VAL A 446 30.76 4.63 5.98
C VAL A 446 32.08 4.75 5.19
N PRO A 447 33.27 4.87 5.85
CA PRO A 447 34.54 4.82 5.17
C PRO A 447 34.70 3.55 4.31
N GLU A 448 35.13 3.67 3.07
CA GLU A 448 35.14 2.55 2.12
C GLU A 448 35.95 1.34 2.61
N ASN A 449 37.04 1.57 3.34
CA ASN A 449 37.86 0.51 3.94
C ASN A 449 37.16 -0.25 5.09
N GLN A 450 35.97 0.18 5.55
CA GLN A 450 35.18 -0.47 6.60
C GLN A 450 33.93 -1.14 6.05
N ILE A 451 33.50 -0.81 4.83
CA ILE A 451 32.22 -1.24 4.28
C ILE A 451 32.12 -2.77 4.23
N GLU A 452 33.12 -3.44 3.70
CA GLU A 452 33.10 -4.90 3.55
C GLU A 452 33.08 -5.60 4.91
N ASP A 453 33.90 -5.17 5.87
CA ASP A 453 33.92 -5.74 7.22
C ASP A 453 32.59 -5.56 7.96
N LEU A 454 31.99 -4.36 7.86
CA LEU A 454 30.68 -4.11 8.50
C LEU A 454 29.55 -4.91 7.83
N ALA A 455 29.54 -5.02 6.52
CA ALA A 455 28.55 -5.81 5.81
C ALA A 455 28.65 -7.31 6.12
N GLU A 456 29.87 -7.83 6.31
CA GLU A 456 30.14 -9.23 6.61
C GLU A 456 29.83 -9.60 8.08
N HIS A 457 30.23 -8.73 9.04
CA HIS A 457 30.26 -9.11 10.45
C HIS A 457 29.24 -8.37 11.33
N SER A 458 28.71 -7.21 10.87
CA SER A 458 27.78 -6.37 11.68
C SER A 458 26.37 -6.30 11.13
N ALA A 459 26.10 -6.96 10.00
CA ALA A 459 24.76 -6.99 9.41
C ALA A 459 24.44 -8.37 8.82
N ASN A 460 23.15 -8.71 8.89
CA ASN A 460 22.56 -9.76 8.06
C ASN A 460 21.50 -9.14 7.18
N THR A 461 21.65 -9.24 5.86
CA THR A 461 20.75 -8.60 4.91
C THR A 461 20.12 -9.66 4.01
N VAL A 462 18.79 -9.64 3.93
CA VAL A 462 18.02 -10.64 3.18
C VAL A 462 17.32 -9.96 2.01
N PRO A 463 17.78 -10.17 0.77
CA PRO A 463 17.17 -9.62 -0.41
C PRO A 463 15.86 -10.32 -0.76
N VAL A 464 14.92 -9.56 -1.33
CA VAL A 464 13.62 -10.04 -1.79
C VAL A 464 13.34 -9.48 -3.18
N MET A 465 13.17 -10.36 -4.15
CA MET A 465 12.78 -10.02 -5.52
C MET A 465 11.29 -10.19 -5.71
N MET A 466 10.62 -9.15 -6.19
CA MET A 466 9.18 -9.12 -6.42
C MET A 466 8.88 -8.74 -7.87
N PRO A 467 8.61 -9.72 -8.77
CA PRO A 467 8.44 -9.46 -10.20
C PRO A 467 7.26 -8.57 -10.56
N TYR A 468 6.22 -8.54 -9.73
CA TYR A 468 4.96 -7.86 -10.03
C TYR A 468 4.62 -6.73 -9.04
N ILE A 469 5.61 -6.21 -8.32
CA ILE A 469 5.35 -5.31 -7.18
C ILE A 469 4.66 -4.00 -7.58
N THR A 470 4.93 -3.46 -8.78
CA THR A 470 4.29 -2.24 -9.30
C THR A 470 3.24 -2.51 -10.39
N ALA A 471 2.85 -3.77 -10.59
CA ALA A 471 1.87 -4.17 -11.62
C ALA A 471 0.55 -3.37 -11.52
N PHE A 472 0.11 -3.01 -10.33
CA PHE A 472 -1.11 -2.24 -10.12
C PHE A 472 -1.01 -0.78 -10.63
N PHE A 473 0.19 -0.27 -10.92
CA PHE A 473 0.40 1.05 -11.51
C PHE A 473 0.51 1.04 -13.04
N MET A 474 0.32 -0.11 -13.69
CA MET A 474 0.29 -0.16 -15.15
C MET A 474 -0.80 0.75 -15.73
N PRO A 475 -0.55 1.44 -16.85
CA PRO A 475 -1.58 2.17 -17.58
C PRO A 475 -2.78 1.27 -17.92
N ARG A 476 -3.98 1.74 -17.66
CA ARG A 476 -5.20 0.95 -17.78
C ARG A 476 -6.42 1.79 -18.18
N THR A 477 -7.50 1.09 -18.49
CA THR A 477 -8.84 1.66 -18.75
C THR A 477 -9.86 1.16 -17.74
N ALA A 478 -11.08 1.66 -17.80
CA ALA A 478 -12.21 1.09 -17.06
C ALA A 478 -12.44 -0.37 -17.46
N GLY A 479 -12.77 -1.21 -16.48
CA GLY A 479 -13.04 -2.64 -16.69
C GLY A 479 -11.80 -3.53 -16.82
N ASP A 480 -10.58 -2.97 -16.83
CA ASP A 480 -9.36 -3.78 -16.76
C ASP A 480 -9.25 -4.49 -15.40
N ARG A 481 -9.73 -3.86 -14.33
CA ARG A 481 -10.02 -4.52 -13.05
C ARG A 481 -11.51 -4.84 -12.99
N PRO A 482 -11.92 -6.03 -12.53
CA PRO A 482 -13.33 -6.33 -12.31
C PRO A 482 -13.87 -5.49 -11.15
N ALA A 483 -15.15 -5.14 -11.21
CA ALA A 483 -15.84 -4.58 -10.04
C ALA A 483 -15.79 -5.58 -8.87
N VAL A 484 -15.83 -5.08 -7.62
CA VAL A 484 -15.88 -5.95 -6.42
C VAL A 484 -17.01 -6.97 -6.56
N VAL A 485 -18.21 -6.53 -6.91
CA VAL A 485 -19.32 -7.42 -7.27
C VAL A 485 -19.72 -7.08 -8.71
N PRO A 486 -19.33 -7.87 -9.71
CA PRO A 486 -19.71 -7.63 -11.10
C PRO A 486 -21.22 -7.68 -11.30
N GLU A 487 -21.72 -6.95 -12.29
CA GLU A 487 -23.14 -6.98 -12.62
C GLU A 487 -23.59 -8.40 -12.96
N GLY A 488 -24.70 -8.81 -12.35
CA GLY A 488 -25.26 -10.16 -12.47
C GLY A 488 -24.59 -11.21 -11.57
N ALA A 489 -23.58 -10.87 -10.79
CA ALA A 489 -22.96 -11.81 -9.85
C ALA A 489 -23.94 -12.18 -8.72
N VAL A 490 -24.10 -13.48 -8.49
CA VAL A 490 -25.07 -14.02 -7.53
C VAL A 490 -24.41 -14.37 -6.20
N ASN A 491 -23.26 -15.02 -6.26
CA ASN A 491 -22.64 -15.65 -5.10
C ASN A 491 -21.11 -15.46 -5.04
N PHE A 492 -20.56 -14.51 -5.77
CA PHE A 492 -19.13 -14.26 -5.74
C PHE A 492 -18.77 -12.78 -5.81
N ALA A 493 -17.59 -12.44 -5.35
CA ALA A 493 -16.98 -11.12 -5.42
C ALA A 493 -15.48 -11.22 -5.67
N PHE A 494 -14.91 -10.21 -6.33
CA PHE A 494 -13.47 -9.99 -6.41
C PHE A 494 -13.03 -9.07 -5.27
N ILE A 495 -11.90 -9.36 -4.66
CA ILE A 495 -11.34 -8.59 -3.54
C ILE A 495 -9.83 -8.35 -3.70
N GLY A 496 -9.30 -7.37 -3.00
CA GLY A 496 -7.88 -7.03 -2.99
C GLY A 496 -7.50 -5.95 -4.00
N GLN A 497 -6.22 -5.84 -4.31
CA GLN A 497 -5.65 -4.72 -5.07
C GLN A 497 -6.09 -4.69 -6.55
N PHE A 498 -6.60 -5.78 -7.09
CA PHE A 498 -7.02 -5.90 -8.50
C PHE A 498 -8.54 -6.02 -8.67
N ALA A 499 -9.31 -5.69 -7.64
CA ALA A 499 -10.75 -5.42 -7.75
C ALA A 499 -10.97 -3.90 -7.75
N GLU A 500 -11.96 -3.41 -8.52
CA GLU A 500 -12.22 -1.97 -8.63
C GLU A 500 -13.22 -1.50 -7.57
N THR A 501 -12.82 -0.60 -6.71
CA THR A 501 -13.71 0.16 -5.83
C THR A 501 -13.60 1.65 -6.10
N LYS A 502 -14.66 2.40 -5.80
CA LYS A 502 -14.74 3.83 -6.16
C LYS A 502 -14.00 4.71 -5.16
N ARG A 503 -13.37 5.77 -5.67
CA ARG A 503 -12.79 6.90 -4.91
C ARG A 503 -11.59 6.57 -4.03
N ASP A 504 -11.22 5.32 -3.86
CA ASP A 504 -10.02 4.94 -3.13
C ASP A 504 -8.88 4.63 -4.08
N THR A 505 -7.69 4.46 -3.55
CA THR A 505 -6.49 4.21 -4.36
C THR A 505 -5.80 2.92 -3.93
N ILE A 506 -5.36 2.18 -4.92
CA ILE A 506 -4.65 0.91 -4.79
C ILE A 506 -3.37 1.03 -3.96
N PHE A 507 -2.76 -0.10 -3.64
CA PHE A 507 -1.50 -0.23 -2.87
C PHE A 507 -1.60 0.24 -1.42
N THR A 508 -2.79 0.50 -0.92
CA THR A 508 -3.02 0.79 0.50
C THR A 508 -3.65 -0.42 1.20
N THR A 509 -3.39 -0.52 2.50
CA THR A 509 -4.07 -1.51 3.35
C THR A 509 -5.58 -1.25 3.35
N GLU A 510 -5.98 0.00 3.41
CA GLU A 510 -7.39 0.43 3.36
C GLU A 510 -8.10 -0.08 2.11
N TYR A 511 -7.50 0.04 0.92
CA TYR A 511 -8.11 -0.43 -0.33
C TYR A 511 -8.46 -1.92 -0.28
N SER A 512 -7.51 -2.74 0.17
CA SER A 512 -7.73 -4.17 0.33
C SER A 512 -8.88 -4.47 1.30
N MET A 513 -8.90 -3.78 2.45
CA MET A 513 -9.92 -3.96 3.47
C MET A 513 -11.29 -3.47 2.99
N ARG A 514 -11.34 -2.36 2.28
CA ARG A 514 -12.56 -1.80 1.68
C ARG A 514 -13.21 -2.77 0.70
N THR A 515 -12.44 -3.36 -0.21
CA THR A 515 -12.98 -4.37 -1.14
C THR A 515 -13.56 -5.57 -0.42
N GLY A 516 -12.93 -6.02 0.68
CA GLY A 516 -13.44 -7.11 1.52
C GLY A 516 -14.76 -6.76 2.21
N MET A 517 -14.88 -5.57 2.78
CA MET A 517 -16.12 -5.09 3.40
C MET A 517 -17.24 -4.93 2.37
N GLU A 518 -16.93 -4.27 1.24
CA GLU A 518 -17.88 -4.04 0.14
C GLU A 518 -18.45 -5.36 -0.40
N ALA A 519 -17.59 -6.36 -0.61
CA ALA A 519 -17.98 -7.68 -1.06
C ALA A 519 -18.97 -8.36 -0.09
N VAL A 520 -18.66 -8.37 1.20
CA VAL A 520 -19.52 -9.00 2.22
C VAL A 520 -20.85 -8.28 2.33
N TYR A 521 -20.83 -6.94 2.36
CA TYR A 521 -22.03 -6.13 2.53
C TYR A 521 -22.97 -6.25 1.33
N THR A 522 -22.42 -6.32 0.12
CA THR A 522 -23.20 -6.47 -1.11
C THR A 522 -23.79 -7.87 -1.22
N LEU A 523 -22.98 -8.94 -1.01
CA LEU A 523 -23.45 -10.32 -1.19
C LEU A 523 -24.43 -10.79 -0.10
N LEU A 524 -24.38 -10.19 1.08
CA LEU A 524 -25.30 -10.51 2.19
C LEU A 524 -26.40 -9.48 2.40
N ASP A 525 -26.47 -8.42 1.57
CA ASP A 525 -27.42 -7.31 1.72
C ASP A 525 -27.44 -6.74 3.15
N ILE A 526 -26.24 -6.41 3.67
CA ILE A 526 -26.09 -5.86 5.03
C ILE A 526 -26.52 -4.40 5.03
N ASP A 527 -27.52 -4.09 5.85
CA ASP A 527 -28.15 -2.77 5.97
C ASP A 527 -27.27 -1.74 6.73
N ARG A 528 -25.96 -1.84 6.61
CA ARG A 528 -25.00 -0.89 7.16
C ARG A 528 -24.08 -0.42 6.04
N GLY A 529 -24.08 0.83 5.67
CA GLY A 529 -23.26 1.34 4.56
C GLY A 529 -21.75 1.11 4.77
N VAL A 530 -21.04 0.87 3.68
CA VAL A 530 -19.57 0.94 3.67
C VAL A 530 -19.17 2.40 3.91
N PRO A 531 -18.24 2.71 4.85
CA PRO A 531 -17.78 4.06 5.08
C PRO A 531 -17.25 4.71 3.81
N GLU A 532 -17.62 5.98 3.57
CA GLU A 532 -17.09 6.71 2.44
C GLU A 532 -15.59 6.97 2.63
N VAL A 533 -14.88 7.11 1.51
CA VAL A 533 -13.49 7.63 1.51
C VAL A 533 -13.52 9.08 1.97
N TRP A 534 -12.55 9.48 2.80
CA TRP A 534 -12.45 10.85 3.30
C TRP A 534 -12.56 11.88 2.17
N GLY A 535 -13.51 12.78 2.32
CA GLY A 535 -13.92 13.70 1.26
C GLY A 535 -13.05 14.95 1.09
N SER A 536 -11.73 14.89 1.35
CA SER A 536 -10.83 16.05 1.27
C SER A 536 -10.84 16.76 -0.09
N THR A 537 -11.11 16.02 -1.18
CA THR A 537 -11.26 16.61 -2.52
C THR A 537 -12.46 17.55 -2.65
N TYR A 538 -13.39 17.50 -1.73
CA TYR A 538 -14.59 18.37 -1.67
C TYR A 538 -14.47 19.45 -0.58
N ASP A 539 -13.41 19.44 0.22
CA ASP A 539 -13.13 20.48 1.19
C ASP A 539 -12.26 21.59 0.56
N VAL A 540 -12.87 22.74 0.36
CA VAL A 540 -12.17 23.88 -0.25
C VAL A 540 -10.94 24.32 0.57
N ARG A 541 -10.93 24.11 1.88
CA ARG A 541 -9.80 24.45 2.76
C ARG A 541 -8.60 23.53 2.46
N ASP A 542 -8.84 22.22 2.29
CA ASP A 542 -7.79 21.27 1.94
C ASP A 542 -7.20 21.58 0.56
N LEU A 543 -8.05 21.92 -0.42
CA LEU A 543 -7.61 22.29 -1.77
C LEU A 543 -6.78 23.57 -1.79
N LEU A 544 -7.22 24.59 -1.04
CA LEU A 544 -6.49 25.86 -0.93
C LEU A 544 -5.15 25.68 -0.21
N ASN A 545 -5.15 24.93 0.89
CA ASN A 545 -3.92 24.62 1.62
C ASN A 545 -2.92 23.85 0.73
N ALA A 546 -3.38 22.83 0.02
CA ALA A 546 -2.53 22.08 -0.92
C ALA A 546 -1.95 22.96 -2.01
N ALA A 547 -2.73 23.89 -2.58
CA ALA A 547 -2.28 24.83 -3.60
C ALA A 547 -1.15 25.75 -3.09
N VAL A 548 -1.25 26.24 -1.85
CA VAL A 548 -0.19 27.04 -1.21
C VAL A 548 1.06 26.22 -0.94
N GLN A 549 0.89 25.02 -0.38
CA GLN A 549 2.00 24.13 -0.05
C GLN A 549 2.80 23.72 -1.30
N LEU A 550 2.13 23.31 -2.36
CA LEU A 550 2.77 22.95 -3.64
C LEU A 550 3.57 24.10 -4.26
N ARG A 551 3.25 25.33 -3.92
CA ARG A 551 3.96 26.55 -4.36
C ARG A 551 4.97 27.08 -3.33
N ASP A 552 5.35 26.26 -2.37
CA ASP A 552 6.30 26.64 -1.30
C ASP A 552 5.87 27.92 -0.55
N GLY A 553 4.56 28.10 -0.35
CA GLY A 553 3.96 29.24 0.35
C GLY A 553 3.79 30.51 -0.50
N LYS A 554 4.04 30.47 -1.81
CA LYS A 554 3.87 31.64 -2.69
C LYS A 554 2.40 31.88 -3.01
N PRO A 555 1.88 33.11 -2.87
CA PRO A 555 0.49 33.42 -3.21
C PRO A 555 0.23 33.28 -4.72
N LEU A 556 -1.05 33.08 -5.09
CA LEU A 556 -1.45 32.95 -6.51
C LEU A 556 -1.21 34.23 -7.31
N SER A 557 -1.20 35.39 -6.64
CA SER A 557 -0.88 36.70 -7.25
C SER A 557 0.49 36.72 -7.93
N ASP A 558 1.43 35.89 -7.48
CA ASP A 558 2.80 35.84 -7.99
C ASP A 558 2.94 34.92 -9.21
N LEU A 559 1.86 34.26 -9.65
CA LEU A 559 1.88 33.43 -10.86
C LEU A 559 2.28 34.25 -12.09
N LYS A 560 3.24 33.74 -12.84
CA LYS A 560 3.64 34.28 -14.15
C LYS A 560 2.53 33.99 -15.18
N MET A 561 1.48 34.80 -15.13
CA MET A 561 0.38 34.76 -16.10
C MET A 561 0.49 35.90 -17.10
N ASN A 562 -0.05 35.68 -18.30
CA ASN A 562 -0.20 36.80 -19.23
C ASN A 562 -1.15 37.85 -18.64
N TRP A 563 -0.99 39.10 -19.05
CA TRP A 563 -1.73 40.24 -18.48
C TRP A 563 -3.27 40.10 -18.52
N ILE A 564 -3.82 39.37 -19.52
CA ILE A 564 -5.27 39.11 -19.63
C ILE A 564 -5.75 38.20 -18.52
N LYS A 565 -5.03 37.10 -18.26
CA LYS A 565 -5.35 36.15 -17.19
C LYS A 565 -5.15 36.79 -15.82
N LYS A 566 -4.11 37.62 -15.66
CA LYS A 566 -3.83 38.35 -14.41
C LYS A 566 -4.92 39.39 -14.12
N PHE A 567 -5.41 40.07 -15.16
CA PHE A 567 -6.52 41.02 -15.04
C PHE A 567 -7.85 40.32 -14.72
N ALA A 568 -8.13 39.16 -15.35
CA ALA A 568 -9.31 38.37 -15.06
C ALA A 568 -9.29 37.81 -13.62
N LEU A 569 -8.13 37.36 -13.14
CA LEU A 569 -7.93 36.90 -11.76
C LEU A 569 -8.15 38.08 -10.78
N GLY A 570 -7.55 39.25 -11.05
CA GLY A 570 -7.74 40.47 -10.22
C GLY A 570 -9.21 40.85 -10.07
N LYS A 571 -9.96 40.86 -11.17
CA LYS A 571 -11.42 41.11 -11.14
C LYS A 571 -12.21 40.00 -10.40
N ALA A 572 -11.79 38.75 -10.49
CA ALA A 572 -12.43 37.68 -9.74
C ALA A 572 -12.17 37.82 -8.23
N VAL A 573 -10.94 38.13 -7.85
CA VAL A 573 -10.54 38.41 -6.46
C VAL A 573 -11.32 39.60 -5.90
N GLU A 574 -11.39 40.73 -6.64
CA GLU A 574 -12.13 41.93 -6.26
C GLU A 574 -13.63 41.64 -5.98
N LYS A 575 -14.23 40.71 -6.75
CA LYS A 575 -15.62 40.29 -6.54
C LYS A 575 -15.86 39.45 -5.29
N VAL A 576 -14.86 38.77 -4.81
CA VAL A 576 -15.00 37.82 -3.68
C VAL A 576 -14.34 38.30 -2.39
N GLN A 577 -13.52 39.37 -2.43
CA GLN A 577 -12.72 39.79 -1.28
C GLN A 577 -13.55 40.13 -0.03
N ASP A 578 -14.76 40.65 -0.20
CA ASP A 578 -15.68 41.00 0.90
C ASP A 578 -16.63 39.84 1.28
N THR A 579 -16.45 38.66 0.67
CA THR A 579 -17.23 37.46 0.96
C THR A 579 -16.48 36.52 1.92
N ASP A 580 -17.18 35.51 2.46
CA ASP A 580 -16.54 34.46 3.26
C ASP A 580 -15.48 33.70 2.45
N LEU A 581 -15.67 33.55 1.14
CA LEU A 581 -14.65 32.97 0.25
C LEU A 581 -13.41 33.86 0.18
N GLY A 582 -13.58 35.19 0.07
CA GLY A 582 -12.46 36.13 0.08
C GLY A 582 -11.67 36.09 1.39
N ARG A 583 -12.35 36.02 2.53
CA ARG A 583 -11.69 35.84 3.85
C ARG A 583 -10.90 34.56 3.91
N LEU A 584 -11.46 33.48 3.42
CA LEU A 584 -10.78 32.17 3.35
C LEU A 584 -9.53 32.24 2.46
N LEU A 585 -9.62 32.86 1.29
CA LEU A 585 -8.48 33.03 0.38
C LEU A 585 -7.36 33.89 1.00
N LEU A 586 -7.69 34.91 1.80
CA LEU A 586 -6.71 35.70 2.55
C LEU A 586 -6.09 34.91 3.69
N GLU A 587 -6.88 34.15 4.45
CA GLU A 587 -6.41 33.31 5.55
C GLU A 587 -5.37 32.27 5.06
N TYR A 588 -5.62 31.66 3.91
CA TYR A 588 -4.70 30.69 3.30
C TYR A 588 -3.62 31.34 2.40
N LYS A 589 -3.49 32.66 2.40
CA LYS A 589 -2.47 33.40 1.62
C LYS A 589 -2.52 33.10 0.12
N ILE A 590 -3.69 32.84 -0.41
CA ILE A 590 -3.89 32.58 -1.84
C ILE A 590 -3.87 33.89 -2.63
N ILE A 591 -4.42 34.95 -2.04
CA ILE A 591 -4.52 36.31 -2.59
C ILE A 591 -3.94 37.33 -1.62
#